data_cb8132c262d06102ab026ff67f8787b9
#
_entry.id   cb8132c262d06102ab026ff67f8787b9
#
_cell.length_a   1.000
_cell.length_b   1.000
_cell.length_c   1.000
_cell.angle_alpha   90.00
_cell.angle_beta   90.00
_cell.angle_gamma   90.00
#
_symmetry.space_group_name_H-M   'P 1'
#
loop_
_entity.id
_entity.type
_entity.pdbx_description
1 polymer ?
#
loop_
_entity_poly.entity_id
_entity_poly.type
_entity_poly.pdbx_seq_one_letter_code
_entity_poly.pdbx_strand_id
1 'polypeptide(L)'
;MRQFTAAIVIAFMSAGGAQAFEDPKALLDAIYQPYASGARHDGLEQFYSTRLNALYAANLQRQSADPAGVPVDPNAPDLLSFDPFIEGQNSLLLDLAIGQPVVQGERALATVTFHNFDHTSLLGIALVREADGWKVDDIASMGSDENWLLSWLLQYDPFGLN
;
A
#
# COMPACT_ATOMS: atom_id res chain seq x y z
N MET A 1 -14.92 -62.07 -7.99
CA MET A 1 -14.17 -61.13 -7.13
C MET A 1 -14.05 -59.82 -7.83
N ARG A 2 -14.81 -58.80 -7.41
CA ARG A 2 -14.79 -57.42 -7.94
C ARG A 2 -14.00 -56.59 -6.97
N GLN A 3 -12.83 -56.09 -7.37
CA GLN A 3 -12.03 -55.14 -6.57
C GLN A 3 -12.59 -53.72 -6.77
N PHE A 4 -13.04 -53.07 -5.70
CA PHE A 4 -13.38 -51.66 -5.65
C PHE A 4 -12.13 -50.88 -5.31
N THR A 5 -11.64 -50.10 -6.27
CA THR A 5 -10.56 -49.14 -6.03
C THR A 5 -11.20 -47.85 -5.55
N ALA A 6 -11.00 -47.51 -4.28
CA ALA A 6 -11.42 -46.24 -3.72
C ALA A 6 -10.42 -45.15 -4.13
N ALA A 7 -10.86 -44.18 -4.93
CA ALA A 7 -10.11 -42.99 -5.24
C ALA A 7 -10.25 -41.98 -4.09
N ILE A 8 -9.14 -41.70 -3.40
CA ILE A 8 -9.07 -40.63 -2.39
C ILE A 8 -8.90 -39.33 -3.14
N VAL A 9 -9.92 -38.50 -3.18
CA VAL A 9 -9.87 -37.12 -3.65
C VAL A 9 -9.31 -36.26 -2.49
N ILE A 10 -8.05 -35.88 -2.59
CA ILE A 10 -7.45 -34.89 -1.69
C ILE A 10 -7.89 -33.51 -2.18
N ALA A 11 -8.86 -32.92 -1.49
CA ALA A 11 -9.22 -31.53 -1.69
C ALA A 11 -8.12 -30.63 -1.08
N PHE A 12 -7.32 -29.98 -1.91
CA PHE A 12 -6.46 -28.88 -1.48
C PHE A 12 -7.38 -27.69 -1.14
N MET A 13 -7.64 -27.50 0.14
CA MET A 13 -8.15 -26.22 0.64
C MET A 13 -6.98 -25.23 0.56
N SER A 14 -6.96 -24.35 -0.43
CA SER A 14 -6.15 -23.14 -0.42
C SER A 14 -6.70 -22.23 0.67
N ALA A 15 -6.14 -22.32 1.88
CA ALA A 15 -6.28 -21.28 2.87
C ALA A 15 -5.65 -20.03 2.24
N GLY A 16 -6.43 -18.97 2.03
CA GLY A 16 -5.94 -17.66 1.67
C GLY A 16 -5.12 -17.09 2.85
N GLY A 17 -3.90 -17.57 3.02
CA GLY A 17 -2.95 -17.02 3.95
C GLY A 17 -2.41 -15.70 3.37
N ALA A 18 -2.24 -14.68 4.19
CA ALA A 18 -1.52 -13.48 3.82
C ALA A 18 -0.17 -13.89 3.18
N GLN A 19 0.10 -13.38 1.98
CA GLN A 19 1.32 -13.73 1.27
C GLN A 19 2.52 -13.13 2.02
N ALA A 20 3.39 -14.00 2.55
CA ALA A 20 4.62 -13.58 3.19
C ALA A 20 5.67 -13.22 2.13
N PHE A 21 6.21 -12.01 2.21
CA PHE A 21 7.29 -11.56 1.33
C PHE A 21 8.64 -11.65 2.05
N GLU A 22 9.47 -12.62 1.66
CA GLU A 22 10.80 -12.79 2.24
C GLU A 22 11.83 -11.79 1.68
N ASP A 23 11.52 -11.17 0.54
CA ASP A 23 12.36 -10.17 -0.14
C ASP A 23 11.58 -8.85 -0.30
N PRO A 24 12.18 -7.70 0.11
CA PRO A 24 11.52 -6.41 0.00
C PRO A 24 11.25 -5.98 -1.45
N LYS A 25 12.08 -6.42 -2.41
CA LYS A 25 11.84 -6.16 -3.84
C LYS A 25 10.61 -6.92 -4.34
N ALA A 26 10.45 -8.18 -3.93
CA ALA A 26 9.31 -9.00 -4.30
C ALA A 26 7.98 -8.44 -3.76
N LEU A 27 7.99 -7.84 -2.55
CA LEU A 27 6.84 -7.10 -2.02
C LEU A 27 6.46 -5.92 -2.95
N LEU A 28 7.44 -5.10 -3.34
CA LEU A 28 7.19 -3.94 -4.20
C LEU A 28 6.71 -4.38 -5.60
N ASP A 29 7.31 -5.42 -6.17
CA ASP A 29 6.87 -5.97 -7.46
C ASP A 29 5.42 -6.44 -7.40
N ALA A 30 5.01 -7.09 -6.31
CA ALA A 30 3.64 -7.54 -6.11
C ALA A 30 2.66 -6.35 -5.95
N ILE A 31 3.07 -5.27 -5.27
CA ILE A 31 2.27 -4.05 -5.13
C ILE A 31 2.08 -3.38 -6.50
N TYR A 32 3.13 -3.24 -7.30
CA TYR A 32 3.05 -2.48 -8.55
C TYR A 32 2.57 -3.29 -9.76
N GLN A 33 2.59 -4.61 -9.71
CA GLN A 33 2.18 -5.48 -10.82
C GLN A 33 0.76 -5.22 -11.33
N PRO A 34 -0.29 -5.05 -10.51
CA PRO A 34 -1.64 -4.74 -11.00
C PRO A 34 -1.71 -3.37 -11.69
N TYR A 35 -1.03 -2.36 -11.16
CA TYR A 35 -1.04 -1.00 -11.75
C TYR A 35 -0.41 -0.97 -13.15
N ALA A 36 0.58 -1.79 -13.42
CA ALA A 36 1.18 -1.92 -14.74
C ALA A 36 0.17 -2.43 -15.81
N SER A 37 -0.89 -3.11 -15.40
CA SER A 37 -1.99 -3.54 -16.26
C SER A 37 -3.23 -2.64 -16.20
N GLY A 38 -3.16 -1.51 -15.52
CA GLY A 38 -4.29 -0.59 -15.31
C GLY A 38 -5.32 -1.10 -14.29
N ALA A 39 -5.00 -2.16 -13.56
CA ALA A 39 -5.81 -2.65 -12.45
C ALA A 39 -5.46 -1.93 -11.15
N ARG A 40 -6.30 -2.09 -10.13
CA ARG A 40 -6.10 -1.58 -8.77
C ARG A 40 -6.10 -2.74 -7.78
N HIS A 41 -5.55 -2.51 -6.59
CA HIS A 41 -5.68 -3.46 -5.49
C HIS A 41 -7.04 -3.32 -4.79
N ASP A 42 -7.63 -4.46 -4.42
CA ASP A 42 -8.83 -4.55 -3.58
C ASP A 42 -8.45 -4.64 -2.09
N GLY A 43 -7.44 -3.98 -1.65
CA GLY A 43 -7.00 -4.01 -0.26
C GLY A 43 -5.49 -3.85 -0.15
N LEU A 44 -5.09 -2.63 0.17
CA LEU A 44 -3.67 -2.28 0.35
C LEU A 44 -3.17 -2.63 1.76
N GLU A 45 -4.10 -2.77 2.72
CA GLU A 45 -3.82 -3.06 4.13
C GLU A 45 -3.01 -4.35 4.34
N GLN A 46 -3.10 -5.31 3.44
CA GLN A 46 -2.32 -6.55 3.47
C GLN A 46 -0.81 -6.32 3.30
N PHE A 47 -0.43 -5.23 2.64
CA PHE A 47 0.96 -4.86 2.39
C PHE A 47 1.54 -3.97 3.48
N TYR A 48 0.70 -3.37 4.33
CA TYR A 48 1.11 -2.42 5.35
C TYR A 48 1.62 -3.11 6.60
N SER A 49 2.57 -2.47 7.27
CA SER A 49 3.03 -2.86 8.61
C SER A 49 1.89 -2.76 9.62
N THR A 50 2.05 -3.46 10.73
CA THR A 50 1.15 -3.33 11.89
C THR A 50 1.02 -1.87 12.33
N ARG A 51 2.15 -1.11 12.32
CA ARG A 51 2.15 0.31 12.67
C ARG A 51 1.35 1.15 11.67
N LEU A 52 1.56 0.97 10.39
CA LEU A 52 0.88 1.76 9.37
C LEU A 52 -0.63 1.48 9.34
N ASN A 53 -1.03 0.21 9.48
CA ASN A 53 -2.43 -0.18 9.62
C ASN A 53 -3.09 0.44 10.86
N ALA A 54 -2.37 0.53 11.99
CA ALA A 54 -2.88 1.18 13.19
C ALA A 54 -3.09 2.69 12.99
N LEU A 55 -2.23 3.36 12.21
CA LEU A 55 -2.40 4.78 11.85
C LEU A 55 -3.63 5.00 10.97
N TYR A 56 -3.86 4.14 9.99
CA TYR A 56 -5.09 4.18 9.18
C TYR A 56 -6.34 4.00 10.02
N ALA A 57 -6.36 3.01 10.91
CA ALA A 57 -7.48 2.76 11.79
C ALA A 57 -7.76 3.95 12.73
N ALA A 58 -6.72 4.57 13.29
CA ALA A 58 -6.85 5.75 14.13
C ALA A 58 -7.35 6.98 13.34
N ASN A 59 -6.92 7.14 12.09
CA ASN A 59 -7.40 8.20 11.21
C ASN A 59 -8.89 8.03 10.93
N LEU A 60 -9.35 6.83 10.56
CA LEU A 60 -10.76 6.51 10.36
C LEU A 60 -11.63 6.79 11.58
N GLN A 61 -11.13 6.46 12.78
CA GLN A 61 -11.84 6.72 14.02
C GLN A 61 -12.01 8.22 14.26
N ARG A 62 -10.99 9.03 14.01
CA ARG A 62 -11.10 10.50 14.13
C ARG A 62 -12.14 11.07 13.16
N GLN A 63 -12.09 10.67 11.90
CA GLN A 63 -13.07 11.12 10.89
C GLN A 63 -14.51 10.72 11.24
N SER A 64 -14.68 9.56 11.89
CA SER A 64 -16.01 9.10 12.33
C SER A 64 -16.52 9.77 13.60
N ALA A 65 -15.62 10.30 14.43
CA ALA A 65 -15.95 10.88 15.73
C ALA A 65 -16.45 12.35 15.64
N ASP A 66 -16.16 13.05 14.54
CA ASP A 66 -16.63 14.42 14.32
C ASP A 66 -17.53 14.54 13.06
N PRO A 67 -18.76 13.98 13.12
CA PRO A 67 -19.70 14.10 11.99
C PRO A 67 -20.34 15.48 11.87
N ALA A 68 -20.04 16.44 12.77
CA ALA A 68 -20.94 17.59 12.99
C ALA A 68 -20.35 18.95 12.72
N GLY A 69 -19.15 19.12 12.18
CA GLY A 69 -18.75 20.48 12.26
C GLY A 69 -17.70 21.10 11.40
N VAL A 70 -16.88 20.37 10.76
CA VAL A 70 -15.89 20.99 9.87
C VAL A 70 -16.41 21.01 8.45
N PRO A 71 -16.48 22.17 7.78
CA PRO A 71 -16.74 22.20 6.36
C PRO A 71 -15.63 21.41 5.66
N VAL A 72 -15.96 20.24 5.12
CA VAL A 72 -15.05 19.49 4.25
C VAL A 72 -14.71 20.42 3.10
N ASP A 73 -13.45 20.82 2.97
CA ASP A 73 -12.99 21.50 1.75
C ASP A 73 -13.26 20.56 0.58
N PRO A 74 -14.15 20.93 -0.37
CA PRO A 74 -14.47 20.06 -1.50
C PRO A 74 -13.25 19.78 -2.40
N ASN A 75 -12.14 20.51 -2.22
CA ASN A 75 -10.89 20.32 -2.94
C ASN A 75 -9.86 19.56 -2.11
N ALA A 76 -10.15 19.24 -0.85
CA ALA A 76 -9.24 18.48 -0.03
C ALA A 76 -9.13 17.03 -0.53
N PRO A 77 -7.93 16.47 -0.61
CA PRO A 77 -7.79 15.08 -1.01
C PRO A 77 -8.46 14.19 0.03
N ASP A 78 -9.41 13.39 -0.40
CA ASP A 78 -9.95 12.31 0.40
C ASP A 78 -8.85 11.25 0.61
N LEU A 79 -8.25 11.23 1.79
CA LEU A 79 -7.19 10.29 2.13
C LEU A 79 -7.65 8.83 2.07
N LEU A 80 -8.96 8.57 2.13
CA LEU A 80 -9.52 7.23 1.98
C LEU A 80 -9.65 6.80 0.52
N SER A 81 -9.79 7.74 -0.40
CA SER A 81 -9.83 7.48 -1.84
C SER A 81 -8.47 7.65 -2.53
N PHE A 82 -7.50 8.22 -1.83
CA PHE A 82 -6.14 8.42 -2.31
C PHE A 82 -5.35 7.13 -2.17
N ASP A 83 -4.81 6.66 -3.29
CA ASP A 83 -3.87 5.53 -3.30
C ASP A 83 -2.43 6.07 -3.24
N PRO A 84 -1.72 5.85 -2.11
CA PRO A 84 -0.39 6.43 -1.91
C PRO A 84 0.69 5.81 -2.79
N PHE A 85 0.44 4.66 -3.41
CA PHE A 85 1.40 4.02 -4.33
C PHE A 85 1.41 4.62 -5.73
N ILE A 86 0.38 5.38 -6.08
CA ILE A 86 0.24 5.99 -7.42
C ILE A 86 -0.02 7.50 -7.37
N GLU A 87 0.03 8.10 -6.17
CA GLU A 87 -0.26 9.52 -5.92
C GLU A 87 -1.59 9.99 -6.52
N GLY A 88 -2.64 9.16 -6.40
CA GLY A 88 -3.93 9.51 -6.97
C GLY A 88 -5.01 8.46 -6.88
N GLN A 89 -6.13 8.74 -7.53
CA GLN A 89 -7.30 7.86 -7.56
C GLN A 89 -7.34 6.94 -8.78
N ASN A 90 -6.67 7.31 -9.86
CA ASN A 90 -6.62 6.57 -11.11
C ASN A 90 -5.18 6.30 -11.50
N SER A 91 -4.94 5.17 -12.14
CA SER A 91 -3.60 4.77 -12.58
C SER A 91 -3.50 4.64 -14.10
N LEU A 92 -2.51 5.30 -14.65
CA LEU A 92 -1.96 5.01 -15.97
C LEU A 92 -0.44 5.12 -15.83
N LEU A 93 0.17 4.08 -15.27
CA LEU A 93 1.60 4.12 -14.98
C LEU A 93 2.42 3.85 -16.23
N LEU A 94 3.25 4.83 -16.58
CA LEU A 94 4.25 4.74 -17.65
C LEU A 94 5.65 4.83 -17.00
N ASP A 95 6.63 4.20 -17.65
CA ASP A 95 8.03 4.24 -17.24
C ASP A 95 8.28 3.85 -15.77
N LEU A 96 7.47 2.91 -15.26
CA LEU A 96 7.59 2.41 -13.90
C LEU A 96 8.97 1.79 -13.67
N ALA A 97 9.70 2.32 -12.70
CA ALA A 97 10.99 1.80 -12.27
C ALA A 97 11.02 1.65 -10.74
N ILE A 98 11.20 0.42 -10.28
CA ILE A 98 11.35 0.09 -8.86
C ILE A 98 12.85 -0.09 -8.59
N GLY A 99 13.41 0.84 -7.80
CA GLY A 99 14.81 0.81 -7.39
C GLY A 99 15.12 -0.41 -6.53
N GLN A 100 16.40 -0.80 -6.50
CA GLN A 100 16.85 -1.88 -5.64
C GLN A 100 16.76 -1.44 -4.17
N PRO A 101 16.02 -2.16 -3.29
CA PRO A 101 15.93 -1.81 -1.89
C PRO A 101 17.30 -1.84 -1.19
N VAL A 102 17.58 -0.82 -0.41
CA VAL A 102 18.75 -0.77 0.50
C VAL A 102 18.30 -1.33 1.85
N VAL A 103 18.83 -2.48 2.21
CA VAL A 103 18.44 -3.22 3.43
C VAL A 103 19.45 -2.95 4.55
N GLN A 104 18.94 -2.63 5.74
CA GLN A 104 19.70 -2.48 6.97
C GLN A 104 18.97 -3.20 8.13
N GLY A 105 19.37 -4.42 8.44
CA GLY A 105 18.71 -5.27 9.45
C GLY A 105 17.26 -5.55 9.07
N GLU A 106 16.34 -5.20 9.94
CA GLU A 106 14.88 -5.40 9.76
C GLU A 106 14.20 -4.23 9.01
N ARG A 107 14.96 -3.32 8.43
CA ARG A 107 14.45 -2.16 7.68
C ARG A 107 15.02 -2.11 6.28
N ALA A 108 14.24 -1.59 5.35
CA ALA A 108 14.71 -1.30 4.01
C ALA A 108 14.09 0.01 3.50
N LEU A 109 14.77 0.62 2.53
CA LEU A 109 14.28 1.78 1.81
C LEU A 109 14.44 1.53 0.32
N ALA A 110 13.41 1.82 -0.44
CA ALA A 110 13.43 1.77 -1.90
C ALA A 110 12.87 3.06 -2.49
N THR A 111 13.26 3.37 -3.72
CA THR A 111 12.63 4.40 -4.53
C THR A 111 11.79 3.78 -5.63
N VAL A 112 10.66 4.41 -5.95
CA VAL A 112 9.84 4.05 -7.10
C VAL A 112 9.58 5.31 -7.90
N THR A 113 9.82 5.25 -9.20
CA THR A 113 9.53 6.34 -10.13
C THR A 113 8.57 5.89 -11.21
N PHE A 114 7.68 6.76 -11.60
CA PHE A 114 6.75 6.51 -12.70
C PHE A 114 6.19 7.85 -13.21
N HIS A 115 5.52 7.80 -14.35
CA HIS A 115 4.56 8.83 -14.76
C HIS A 115 3.16 8.28 -14.52
N ASN A 116 2.32 9.03 -13.83
CA ASN A 116 0.90 8.75 -13.74
C ASN A 116 0.16 9.81 -14.57
N PHE A 117 -0.33 9.41 -15.73
CA PHE A 117 -0.74 10.32 -16.81
C PHE A 117 0.42 11.24 -17.23
N ASP A 118 0.32 12.54 -17.01
CA ASP A 118 1.32 13.57 -17.29
C ASP A 118 2.14 14.00 -16.07
N HIS A 119 1.85 13.40 -14.90
CA HIS A 119 2.53 13.72 -13.64
C HIS A 119 3.68 12.76 -13.39
N THR A 120 4.87 13.32 -13.11
CA THR A 120 6.07 12.55 -12.75
C THR A 120 6.14 12.37 -11.24
N SER A 121 6.23 11.13 -10.80
CA SER A 121 6.30 10.77 -9.40
C SER A 121 7.64 10.15 -9.01
N LEU A 122 8.12 10.49 -7.82
CA LEU A 122 9.22 9.83 -7.13
C LEU A 122 8.77 9.53 -5.71
N LEU A 123 8.60 8.25 -5.41
CA LEU A 123 8.26 7.79 -4.07
C LEU A 123 9.46 7.18 -3.36
N GLY A 124 9.62 7.51 -2.08
CA GLY A 124 10.45 6.78 -1.13
C GLY A 124 9.59 5.84 -0.30
N ILE A 125 9.82 4.53 -0.39
CA ILE A 125 9.04 3.52 0.33
C ILE A 125 9.90 2.92 1.43
N ALA A 126 9.53 3.18 2.67
CA ALA A 126 10.13 2.59 3.85
C ALA A 126 9.47 1.23 4.14
N LEU A 127 10.29 0.22 4.35
CA LEU A 127 9.88 -1.16 4.57
C LEU A 127 10.40 -1.63 5.93
N VAL A 128 9.63 -2.50 6.57
CA VAL A 128 10.00 -3.18 7.81
C VAL A 128 9.75 -4.67 7.68
N ARG A 129 10.60 -5.48 8.29
CA ARG A 129 10.41 -6.92 8.39
C ARG A 129 9.65 -7.25 9.65
N GLU A 130 8.49 -7.85 9.50
CA GLU A 130 7.66 -8.40 10.56
C GLU A 130 7.73 -9.93 10.56
N ALA A 131 7.04 -10.58 11.48
CA ALA A 131 7.07 -12.04 11.62
C ALA A 131 6.54 -12.78 10.38
N ASP A 132 5.67 -12.14 9.61
CA ASP A 132 5.04 -12.64 8.38
C ASP A 132 5.67 -12.05 7.10
N GLY A 133 6.89 -11.51 7.19
CA GLY A 133 7.65 -11.00 6.04
C GLY A 133 7.77 -9.48 5.98
N TRP A 134 8.25 -8.99 4.85
CA TRP A 134 8.40 -7.56 4.60
C TRP A 134 7.06 -6.87 4.41
N LYS A 135 6.94 -5.68 4.99
CA LYS A 135 5.76 -4.81 4.94
C LYS A 135 6.15 -3.37 4.64
N VAL A 136 5.22 -2.61 4.06
CA VAL A 136 5.36 -1.16 3.88
C VAL A 136 5.09 -0.48 5.21
N ASP A 137 6.07 0.27 5.71
CA ASP A 137 5.97 0.99 6.99
C ASP A 137 5.67 2.48 6.81
N ASP A 138 6.10 3.07 5.70
CA ASP A 138 5.78 4.45 5.33
C ASP A 138 5.99 4.70 3.84
N ILE A 139 5.37 5.75 3.31
CA ILE A 139 5.55 6.21 1.93
C ILE A 139 5.74 7.73 1.97
N ALA A 140 6.75 8.22 1.25
CA ALA A 140 7.02 9.63 1.06
C ALA A 140 6.97 9.99 -0.42
N SER A 141 6.24 11.04 -0.78
CA SER A 141 6.39 11.71 -2.06
C SER A 141 7.58 12.65 -2.00
N MET A 142 8.46 12.59 -3.01
CA MET A 142 9.71 13.36 -3.04
C MET A 142 9.94 14.07 -4.37
N GLY A 143 9.06 13.94 -5.33
CA GLY A 143 9.25 14.42 -6.69
C GLY A 143 8.22 15.40 -7.20
N SER A 144 7.19 15.71 -6.41
CA SER A 144 6.15 16.66 -6.74
C SER A 144 6.38 18.03 -6.09
N ASP A 145 5.61 19.01 -6.51
CA ASP A 145 5.59 20.34 -5.87
C ASP A 145 5.11 20.28 -4.41
N GLU A 146 4.32 19.26 -4.07
CA GLU A 146 3.78 19.00 -2.74
C GLU A 146 4.32 17.67 -2.20
N ASN A 147 5.45 17.74 -1.50
CA ASN A 147 5.99 16.57 -0.80
C ASN A 147 5.16 16.22 0.43
N TRP A 148 4.89 14.93 0.61
CA TRP A 148 4.15 14.43 1.78
C TRP A 148 4.79 13.15 2.34
N LEU A 149 4.47 12.87 3.59
CA LEU A 149 4.79 11.62 4.28
C LEU A 149 3.49 11.00 4.78
N LEU A 150 3.20 9.77 4.37
CA LEU A 150 1.91 9.13 4.64
C LEU A 150 1.59 9.03 6.13
N SER A 151 2.55 8.60 6.94
CA SER A 151 2.35 8.53 8.40
C SER A 151 2.06 9.88 9.02
N TRP A 152 2.60 10.97 8.47
CA TRP A 152 2.32 12.32 8.96
C TRP A 152 0.92 12.77 8.54
N LEU A 153 0.51 12.52 7.30
CA LEU A 153 -0.85 12.80 6.84
C LEU A 153 -1.90 12.06 7.68
N LEU A 154 -1.62 10.79 8.01
CA LEU A 154 -2.53 9.98 8.83
C LEU A 154 -2.62 10.42 10.30
N GLN A 155 -1.58 11.04 10.85
CA GLN A 155 -1.53 11.47 12.25
C GLN A 155 -2.01 12.90 12.46
N TYR A 156 -1.63 13.76 11.56
CA TYR A 156 -1.90 15.18 11.64
C TYR A 156 -2.76 15.54 10.45
N ASP A 157 -3.83 16.23 10.68
CA ASP A 157 -4.65 16.75 9.58
C ASP A 157 -4.07 18.09 9.09
N PRO A 158 -3.07 18.08 8.19
CA PRO A 158 -2.40 19.30 7.74
C PRO A 158 -3.31 20.20 6.88
N PHE A 159 -4.44 19.64 6.43
CA PHE A 159 -5.39 20.35 5.57
C PHE A 159 -6.66 20.77 6.31
N GLY A 160 -6.76 20.53 7.63
CA GLY A 160 -7.92 20.91 8.43
C GLY A 160 -9.16 20.07 8.12
N LEU A 161 -8.98 18.78 7.84
CA LEU A 161 -10.05 17.85 7.43
C LEU A 161 -10.71 17.12 8.62
N ASN A 162 -10.29 17.39 9.86
CA ASN A 162 -10.86 16.87 11.11
C ASN A 162 -11.79 17.86 11.76
#